data_5e74007a3274ff3f0ac7465ae10cad91
#
_entry.id   5e74007a3274ff3f0ac7465ae10cad91
#
_cell.length_a   1.000
_cell.length_b   1.000
_cell.length_c   1.000
_cell.angle_alpha   90.00
_cell.angle_beta   90.00
_cell.angle_gamma   90.00
#
_symmetry.space_group_name_H-M   'P 1'
#
loop_
_entity.id
_entity.type
_entity.pdbx_description
1 polymer ?
#
loop_
_entity_poly.entity_id
_entity_poly.type
_entity_poly.pdbx_seq_one_letter_code
_entity_poly.pdbx_strand_id
1 'polypeptide(L)'
;MLNKLKPILTILIILILTCYISTYWFQFTLVQGESMSPTLTPNHLVIIDKHNKTFHDGDIIVFYSANVHSVCIKRIIACPNESVQIKNGLIYVNNIESPFQRSDTYISYSGTATDKIQMSNEQYFVIGDNYEHSTDSRYSEIGIISHNNIIGKVIFPSAEIN
;
A
#
# COMPACT_ATOMS: atom_id res chain seq x y z
N MET A 1 32.82 -18.22 37.07
CA MET A 1 32.30 -18.53 35.70
C MET A 1 30.88 -17.96 35.48
N LEU A 2 29.94 -18.10 36.37
CA LEU A 2 28.55 -17.60 36.21
C LEU A 2 28.43 -16.11 35.96
N ASN A 3 29.23 -15.27 36.59
CA ASN A 3 29.18 -13.81 36.40
C ASN A 3 29.62 -13.31 35.00
N LYS A 4 30.45 -14.10 34.29
CA LYS A 4 30.83 -13.79 32.92
C LYS A 4 29.80 -14.28 31.88
N LEU A 5 28.97 -15.24 32.26
CA LEU A 5 27.88 -15.73 31.38
C LEU A 5 26.66 -14.79 31.33
N LYS A 6 26.36 -14.07 32.40
CA LYS A 6 25.21 -13.16 32.48
C LYS A 6 25.17 -12.11 31.34
N PRO A 7 26.24 -11.33 31.06
CA PRO A 7 26.20 -10.35 29.99
C PRO A 7 26.05 -10.99 28.62
N ILE A 8 26.65 -12.15 28.38
CA ILE A 8 26.51 -12.88 27.12
C ILE A 8 25.07 -13.33 26.89
N LEU A 9 24.43 -13.88 27.93
CA LEU A 9 23.03 -14.29 27.87
C LEU A 9 22.10 -13.09 27.63
N THR A 10 22.36 -11.96 28.28
CA THR A 10 21.58 -10.74 28.08
C THR A 10 21.69 -10.24 26.62
N ILE A 11 22.89 -10.21 26.06
CA ILE A 11 23.09 -9.82 24.66
C ILE A 11 22.35 -10.78 23.72
N LEU A 12 22.41 -12.08 23.97
CA LEU A 12 21.72 -13.09 23.16
C LEU A 12 20.20 -12.90 23.19
N ILE A 13 19.63 -12.63 24.37
CA ILE A 13 18.19 -12.37 24.54
C ILE A 13 17.79 -11.11 23.76
N ILE A 14 18.58 -10.03 23.86
CA ILE A 14 18.31 -8.79 23.12
C ILE A 14 18.33 -9.06 21.61
N LEU A 15 19.35 -9.78 21.10
CA LEU A 15 19.43 -10.13 19.70
C LEU A 15 18.25 -10.95 19.21
N ILE A 16 17.84 -11.97 19.98
CA ILE A 16 16.67 -12.79 19.64
C ILE A 16 15.40 -11.95 19.62
N LEU A 17 15.20 -11.10 20.62
CA LEU A 17 14.02 -10.24 20.73
C LEU A 17 13.98 -9.21 19.57
N THR A 18 15.11 -8.60 19.24
CA THR A 18 15.23 -7.66 18.11
C THR A 18 14.94 -8.37 16.79
N CYS A 19 15.49 -9.56 16.58
CA CYS A 19 15.24 -10.36 15.39
C CYS A 19 13.75 -10.75 15.28
N TYR A 20 13.14 -11.14 16.39
CA TYR A 20 11.71 -11.47 16.44
C TYR A 20 10.84 -10.26 16.06
N ILE A 21 11.05 -9.11 16.70
CA ILE A 21 10.30 -7.87 16.41
C ILE A 21 10.49 -7.48 14.95
N SER A 22 11.73 -7.44 14.46
CA SER A 22 12.03 -7.09 13.07
C SER A 22 11.31 -8.01 12.07
N THR A 23 11.30 -9.31 12.33
CA THR A 23 10.71 -10.28 11.39
C THR A 23 9.18 -10.23 11.36
N TYR A 24 8.54 -10.04 12.51
CA TYR A 24 7.08 -10.12 12.61
C TYR A 24 6.36 -8.77 12.44
N TRP A 25 7.01 -7.66 12.81
CA TRP A 25 6.38 -6.34 12.80
C TRP A 25 6.72 -5.52 11.56
N PHE A 26 7.97 -5.59 11.11
CA PHE A 26 8.44 -4.76 10.00
C PHE A 26 9.04 -5.61 8.88
N GLN A 27 8.92 -5.12 7.67
CA GLN A 27 9.58 -5.69 6.50
C GLN A 27 10.25 -4.57 5.72
N PHE A 28 11.48 -4.82 5.29
CA PHE A 28 12.23 -3.94 4.41
C PHE A 28 12.18 -4.52 3.00
N THR A 29 11.88 -3.68 2.01
CA THR A 29 11.91 -4.09 0.61
C THR A 29 12.31 -2.93 -0.30
N LEU A 30 12.79 -3.27 -1.49
CA LEU A 30 13.05 -2.29 -2.53
C LEU A 30 11.85 -2.18 -3.46
N VAL A 31 11.48 -0.96 -3.80
CA VAL A 31 10.44 -0.68 -4.78
C VAL A 31 10.88 -1.20 -6.14
N GLN A 32 10.01 -1.96 -6.80
CA GLN A 32 10.20 -2.42 -8.16
C GLN A 32 9.15 -1.79 -9.06
N GLY A 33 9.59 -1.34 -10.25
CA GLY A 33 8.71 -0.67 -11.20
C GLY A 33 8.42 0.79 -10.86
N GLU A 34 7.73 1.47 -11.76
CA GLU A 34 7.51 2.92 -11.74
C GLU A 34 6.09 3.33 -11.36
N SER A 35 5.23 2.36 -11.01
CA SER A 35 3.80 2.60 -10.81
C SER A 35 3.46 3.54 -9.64
N MET A 36 4.41 3.76 -8.73
CA MET A 36 4.25 4.69 -7.60
C MET A 36 5.08 5.96 -7.74
N SER A 37 5.74 6.17 -8.89
CA SER A 37 6.49 7.41 -9.16
C SER A 37 5.54 8.61 -9.26
N PRO A 38 5.97 9.78 -8.77
CA PRO A 38 7.25 10.09 -8.17
C PRO A 38 7.34 9.78 -6.68
N THR A 39 6.24 9.42 -6.00
CA THR A 39 6.20 9.22 -4.54
C THR A 39 7.20 8.14 -4.10
N LEU A 40 7.18 7.00 -4.79
CA LEU A 40 8.16 5.94 -4.60
C LEU A 40 8.77 5.59 -5.96
N THR A 41 10.07 5.83 -6.12
CA THR A 41 10.78 5.48 -7.35
C THR A 41 11.48 4.12 -7.24
N PRO A 42 11.81 3.47 -8.36
CA PRO A 42 12.53 2.20 -8.37
C PRO A 42 13.80 2.24 -7.51
N ASN A 43 14.08 1.14 -6.83
CA ASN A 43 15.21 0.96 -5.89
C ASN A 43 15.13 1.79 -4.59
N HIS A 44 14.08 2.56 -4.35
CA HIS A 44 13.86 3.13 -3.01
C HIS A 44 13.62 2.02 -2.00
N LEU A 45 14.28 2.11 -0.85
CA LEU A 45 14.04 1.26 0.30
C LEU A 45 12.77 1.73 1.00
N VAL A 46 11.81 0.84 1.19
CA VAL A 46 10.59 1.09 1.97
C VAL A 46 10.53 0.19 3.19
N ILE A 47 9.95 0.73 4.26
CA ILE A 47 9.65 0.00 5.49
C ILE A 47 8.14 -0.22 5.54
N ILE A 48 7.77 -1.48 5.73
CA ILE A 48 6.37 -1.95 5.78
C ILE A 48 6.06 -2.32 7.23
N ASP A 49 5.03 -1.69 7.79
CA ASP A 49 4.42 -2.13 9.04
C ASP A 49 3.40 -3.25 8.74
N LYS A 50 3.69 -4.45 9.24
CA LYS A 50 2.83 -5.63 9.08
C LYS A 50 1.89 -5.84 10.26
N HIS A 51 2.13 -5.16 11.36
CA HIS A 51 1.37 -5.32 12.59
C HIS A 51 0.07 -4.51 12.56
N ASN A 52 0.14 -3.26 12.14
CA ASN A 52 -1.03 -2.40 12.01
C ASN A 52 -1.88 -2.84 10.82
N LYS A 53 -3.11 -3.27 11.09
CA LYS A 53 -4.08 -3.71 10.07
C LYS A 53 -5.22 -2.69 9.88
N THR A 54 -5.06 -1.49 10.39
CA THR A 54 -6.00 -0.40 10.14
C THR A 54 -5.47 0.47 9.00
N PHE A 55 -6.23 0.55 7.92
CA PHE A 55 -5.84 1.28 6.70
C PHE A 55 -6.85 2.39 6.42
N HIS A 56 -6.35 3.51 5.92
CA HIS A 56 -7.13 4.72 5.61
C HIS A 56 -6.87 5.17 4.17
N ASP A 57 -7.70 6.04 3.67
CA ASP A 57 -7.49 6.71 2.40
C ASP A 57 -6.15 7.42 2.37
N GLY A 58 -5.46 7.31 1.25
CA GLY A 58 -4.12 7.86 1.07
C GLY A 58 -2.98 6.96 1.55
N ASP A 59 -3.25 5.93 2.34
CA ASP A 59 -2.21 4.99 2.76
C ASP A 59 -1.62 4.25 1.56
N ILE A 60 -0.29 4.09 1.54
CA ILE A 60 0.37 3.21 0.58
C ILE A 60 0.46 1.83 1.22
N ILE A 61 -0.14 0.85 0.58
CA ILE A 61 -0.17 -0.54 1.04
C ILE A 61 0.63 -1.47 0.14
N VAL A 62 1.11 -2.53 0.75
CA VAL A 62 1.71 -3.68 0.08
C VAL A 62 0.74 -4.84 0.19
N PHE A 63 0.38 -5.45 -0.92
CA PHE A 63 -0.57 -6.55 -0.96
C PHE A 63 -0.14 -7.62 -1.97
N TYR A 64 -0.63 -8.83 -1.78
CA TYR A 64 -0.47 -9.92 -2.74
C TYR A 64 -1.68 -9.96 -3.67
N SER A 65 -1.44 -9.86 -4.97
CA SER A 65 -2.47 -10.08 -5.99
C SER A 65 -2.39 -11.51 -6.52
N ALA A 66 -3.45 -12.28 -6.26
CA ALA A 66 -3.52 -13.67 -6.69
C ALA A 66 -3.62 -13.80 -8.22
N ASN A 67 -4.27 -12.84 -8.87
CA ASN A 67 -4.50 -12.89 -10.32
C ASN A 67 -3.21 -12.69 -11.13
N VAL A 68 -2.32 -11.80 -10.66
CA VAL A 68 -1.03 -11.55 -11.31
C VAL A 68 0.13 -12.27 -10.62
N HIS A 69 -0.16 -13.07 -9.58
CA HIS A 69 0.82 -13.83 -8.79
C HIS A 69 2.01 -13.00 -8.31
N SER A 70 1.75 -11.76 -7.87
CA SER A 70 2.79 -10.81 -7.51
C SER A 70 2.44 -9.96 -6.29
N VAL A 71 3.47 -9.48 -5.61
CA VAL A 71 3.35 -8.46 -4.57
C VAL A 71 3.33 -7.09 -5.23
N CYS A 72 2.31 -6.30 -4.89
CA CYS A 72 2.09 -4.97 -5.44
C CYS A 72 2.16 -3.90 -4.36
N ILE A 73 2.56 -2.70 -4.75
CA ILE A 73 2.53 -1.50 -3.91
C ILE A 73 1.62 -0.49 -4.60
N LYS A 74 0.55 -0.03 -3.92
CA LYS A 74 -0.42 0.95 -4.43
C LYS A 74 -0.96 1.82 -3.31
N ARG A 75 -1.56 2.95 -3.68
CA ARG A 75 -2.24 3.86 -2.76
C ARG A 75 -3.71 3.49 -2.64
N ILE A 76 -4.24 3.48 -1.41
CA ILE A 76 -5.68 3.36 -1.15
C ILE A 76 -6.35 4.66 -1.57
N ILE A 77 -7.39 4.52 -2.37
CA ILE A 77 -8.23 5.63 -2.84
C ILE A 77 -9.61 5.58 -2.20
N ALA A 78 -10.15 4.36 -2.01
CA ALA A 78 -11.41 4.18 -1.30
C ALA A 78 -11.30 3.00 -0.32
N CYS A 79 -11.76 3.25 0.89
CA CYS A 79 -11.82 2.30 2.00
C CYS A 79 -13.14 1.52 2.02
N PRO A 80 -13.29 0.52 2.93
CA PRO A 80 -14.54 -0.19 3.13
C PRO A 80 -15.75 0.73 3.30
N ASN A 81 -16.87 0.35 2.68
CA ASN A 81 -18.13 1.07 2.67
C ASN A 81 -18.13 2.40 1.90
N GLU A 82 -17.06 2.75 1.23
CA GLU A 82 -17.00 3.92 0.37
C GLU A 82 -17.29 3.56 -1.08
N SER A 83 -17.69 4.56 -1.85
CA SER A 83 -17.86 4.42 -3.30
C SER A 83 -16.81 5.20 -4.05
N VAL A 84 -16.32 4.65 -5.15
CA VAL A 84 -15.35 5.31 -6.03
C VAL A 84 -15.91 5.42 -7.45
N GLN A 85 -15.58 6.51 -8.13
CA GLN A 85 -15.80 6.70 -9.56
C GLN A 85 -14.75 7.62 -10.14
N ILE A 86 -14.35 7.36 -11.39
CA ILE A 86 -13.45 8.22 -12.14
C ILE A 86 -14.23 8.87 -13.28
N LYS A 87 -14.36 10.21 -13.25
CA LYS A 87 -15.07 11.02 -14.24
C LYS A 87 -14.17 12.13 -14.77
N ASN A 88 -14.10 12.28 -16.07
CA ASN A 88 -13.32 13.34 -16.73
C ASN A 88 -11.84 13.37 -16.25
N GLY A 89 -11.27 12.20 -15.95
CA GLY A 89 -9.91 12.08 -15.44
C GLY A 89 -9.72 12.42 -13.97
N LEU A 90 -10.80 12.68 -13.24
CA LEU A 90 -10.79 12.98 -11.80
C LEU A 90 -11.39 11.85 -10.99
N ILE A 91 -10.81 11.61 -9.81
CA ILE A 91 -11.25 10.58 -8.85
C ILE A 91 -12.28 11.18 -7.91
N TYR A 92 -13.41 10.51 -7.76
CA TYR A 92 -14.44 10.87 -6.79
C TYR A 92 -14.65 9.71 -5.80
N VAL A 93 -14.57 10.03 -4.51
CA VAL A 93 -14.90 9.11 -3.41
C VAL A 93 -16.15 9.67 -2.72
N ASN A 94 -17.19 8.85 -2.59
CA ASN A 94 -18.48 9.26 -2.06
C ASN A 94 -19.07 10.52 -2.75
N ASN A 95 -18.83 10.69 -4.05
CA ASN A 95 -19.16 11.84 -4.91
C ASN A 95 -18.39 13.14 -4.58
N ILE A 96 -17.37 13.10 -3.76
CA ILE A 96 -16.47 14.22 -3.47
C ILE A 96 -15.13 13.95 -4.18
N GLU A 97 -14.54 14.96 -4.79
CA GLU A 97 -13.24 14.83 -5.42
C GLU A 97 -12.18 14.40 -4.40
N SER A 98 -11.42 13.38 -4.75
CA SER A 98 -10.44 12.79 -3.83
C SER A 98 -9.23 13.73 -3.63
N PRO A 99 -8.83 14.01 -2.38
CA PRO A 99 -7.62 14.78 -2.11
C PRO A 99 -6.34 14.03 -2.47
N PHE A 100 -6.44 12.74 -2.76
CA PHE A 100 -5.30 11.90 -3.11
C PHE A 100 -5.07 11.81 -4.63
N GLN A 101 -5.79 12.61 -5.42
CA GLN A 101 -5.46 12.80 -6.82
C GLN A 101 -4.31 13.78 -6.96
N ARG A 102 -3.35 13.46 -7.81
CA ARG A 102 -2.30 14.38 -8.17
C ARG A 102 -2.86 15.56 -8.98
N SER A 103 -2.51 16.76 -8.57
CA SER A 103 -3.02 18.01 -9.19
C SER A 103 -2.46 18.27 -10.60
N ASP A 104 -1.35 17.64 -10.94
CA ASP A 104 -0.62 17.84 -12.21
C ASP A 104 -0.97 16.82 -13.30
N THR A 105 -1.82 15.83 -12.98
CA THR A 105 -2.13 14.72 -13.89
C THR A 105 -3.61 14.35 -13.88
N TYR A 106 -4.11 13.99 -15.08
CA TYR A 106 -5.45 13.42 -15.25
C TYR A 106 -5.34 11.93 -15.59
N ILE A 107 -6.34 11.18 -15.14
CA ILE A 107 -6.45 9.76 -15.45
C ILE A 107 -7.06 9.60 -16.85
N SER A 108 -6.28 9.12 -17.81
CA SER A 108 -6.75 8.86 -19.18
C SER A 108 -7.61 7.60 -19.27
N TYR A 109 -7.35 6.61 -18.42
CA TYR A 109 -8.07 5.33 -18.38
C TYR A 109 -8.75 5.10 -17.04
N SER A 110 -10.08 5.18 -17.01
CA SER A 110 -10.91 4.99 -15.82
C SER A 110 -11.17 3.50 -15.51
N GLY A 111 -11.12 2.65 -16.53
CA GLY A 111 -11.30 1.20 -16.42
C GLY A 111 -12.59 0.81 -15.70
N THR A 112 -12.48 -0.07 -14.72
CA THR A 112 -13.62 -0.55 -13.91
C THR A 112 -14.34 0.57 -13.17
N ALA A 113 -13.64 1.67 -12.83
CA ALA A 113 -14.19 2.81 -12.09
C ALA A 113 -14.88 3.87 -12.99
N THR A 114 -15.09 3.58 -14.29
CA THR A 114 -15.94 4.42 -15.16
C THR A 114 -17.35 4.52 -14.59
N ASP A 115 -17.88 3.41 -14.13
CA ASP A 115 -19.10 3.37 -13.34
C ASP A 115 -18.78 3.42 -11.85
N LYS A 116 -19.76 3.88 -11.05
CA LYS A 116 -19.60 3.97 -9.61
C LYS A 116 -19.51 2.57 -9.00
N ILE A 117 -18.42 2.31 -8.28
CA ILE A 117 -18.20 1.04 -7.57
C ILE A 117 -18.37 1.29 -6.07
N GLN A 118 -19.15 0.43 -5.41
CA GLN A 118 -19.33 0.43 -3.96
C GLN A 118 -18.40 -0.61 -3.33
N MET A 119 -17.55 -0.19 -2.39
CA MET A 119 -16.71 -1.11 -1.60
C MET A 119 -17.56 -1.80 -0.53
N SER A 120 -17.35 -3.11 -0.34
CA SER A 120 -17.90 -3.85 0.80
C SER A 120 -17.05 -3.64 2.07
N ASN A 121 -17.43 -4.29 3.18
CA ASN A 121 -16.82 -4.10 4.51
C ASN A 121 -15.31 -4.43 4.60
N GLU A 122 -14.76 -5.15 3.62
CA GLU A 122 -13.35 -5.59 3.64
C GLU A 122 -12.66 -5.32 2.30
N GLN A 123 -13.18 -4.38 1.54
CA GLN A 123 -12.68 -4.08 0.20
C GLN A 123 -12.07 -2.69 0.11
N TYR A 124 -10.99 -2.61 -0.69
CA TYR A 124 -10.25 -1.39 -0.95
C TYR A 124 -10.07 -1.20 -2.46
N PHE A 125 -10.23 0.03 -2.91
CA PHE A 125 -9.85 0.43 -4.26
C PHE A 125 -8.50 1.13 -4.22
N VAL A 126 -7.56 0.65 -5.01
CA VAL A 126 -6.18 1.15 -4.99
C VAL A 126 -5.74 1.63 -6.37
N ILE A 127 -4.92 2.68 -6.41
CA ILE A 127 -4.32 3.22 -7.64
C ILE A 127 -2.82 3.44 -7.40
N GLY A 128 -2.02 3.29 -8.45
CA GLY A 128 -0.62 3.74 -8.44
C GLY A 128 -0.53 5.24 -8.71
N ASP A 129 0.41 5.93 -8.08
CA ASP A 129 0.59 7.38 -8.22
C ASP A 129 1.04 7.78 -9.63
N ASN A 130 1.61 6.86 -10.41
CA ASN A 130 1.91 7.02 -11.83
C ASN A 130 0.77 6.42 -12.67
N TYR A 131 -0.27 7.22 -12.93
CA TYR A 131 -1.52 6.75 -13.54
C TYR A 131 -1.34 6.06 -14.89
N GLU A 132 -0.42 6.54 -15.72
CA GLU A 132 -0.17 6.00 -17.08
C GLU A 132 0.66 4.70 -17.05
N HIS A 133 1.44 4.48 -16.00
CA HIS A 133 2.33 3.32 -15.86
C HIS A 133 1.95 2.41 -14.70
N SER A 134 0.66 2.40 -14.33
CA SER A 134 0.17 1.57 -13.22
C SER A 134 -0.94 0.64 -13.67
N THR A 135 -0.73 -0.67 -13.47
CA THR A 135 -1.79 -1.65 -13.44
C THR A 135 -2.27 -1.78 -11.99
N ASP A 136 -3.55 -1.42 -11.74
CA ASP A 136 -4.13 -1.30 -10.41
C ASP A 136 -5.63 -1.63 -10.44
N SER A 137 -6.42 -1.20 -9.46
CA SER A 137 -7.85 -1.55 -9.35
C SER A 137 -8.70 -1.09 -10.53
N ARG A 138 -8.22 -0.19 -11.37
CA ARG A 138 -8.86 0.18 -12.64
C ARG A 138 -8.89 -0.98 -13.65
N TYR A 139 -7.99 -1.92 -13.50
CA TYR A 139 -7.83 -3.08 -14.36
C TYR A 139 -8.38 -4.34 -13.67
N SER A 140 -9.13 -5.17 -14.40
CA SER A 140 -9.71 -6.41 -13.90
C SER A 140 -8.68 -7.41 -13.38
N GLU A 141 -7.44 -7.33 -13.88
CA GLU A 141 -6.33 -8.20 -13.48
C GLU A 141 -5.93 -7.97 -12.00
N ILE A 142 -6.02 -6.75 -11.51
CA ILE A 142 -5.80 -6.43 -10.11
C ILE A 142 -7.13 -6.42 -9.36
N GLY A 143 -8.11 -5.66 -9.88
CA GLY A 143 -9.43 -5.55 -9.31
C GLY A 143 -9.45 -4.91 -7.90
N ILE A 144 -10.51 -5.18 -7.18
CA ILE A 144 -10.72 -4.71 -5.81
C ILE A 144 -9.90 -5.57 -4.85
N ILE A 145 -9.23 -4.94 -3.88
CA ILE A 145 -8.34 -5.62 -2.94
C ILE A 145 -9.11 -5.99 -1.68
N SER A 146 -9.03 -7.27 -1.29
CA SER A 146 -9.55 -7.71 0.00
C SER A 146 -8.56 -7.38 1.12
N HIS A 147 -9.08 -7.05 2.30
CA HIS A 147 -8.30 -6.81 3.51
C HIS A 147 -7.29 -7.92 3.79
N ASN A 148 -7.69 -9.16 3.61
CA ASN A 148 -6.85 -10.34 3.87
C ASN A 148 -5.64 -10.46 2.93
N ASN A 149 -5.67 -9.79 1.79
CA ASN A 149 -4.57 -9.78 0.84
C ASN A 149 -3.50 -8.71 1.19
N ILE A 150 -3.81 -7.79 2.13
CA ILE A 150 -2.90 -6.71 2.51
C ILE A 150 -1.84 -7.26 3.48
N ILE A 151 -0.59 -7.18 3.04
CA ILE A 151 0.59 -7.56 3.82
C ILE A 151 0.86 -6.53 4.92
N GLY A 152 0.81 -5.23 4.55
CA GLY A 152 1.04 -4.14 5.48
C GLY A 152 1.04 -2.77 4.80
N LYS A 153 1.31 -1.75 5.60
CA LYS A 153 1.35 -0.33 5.20
C LYS A 153 2.80 0.16 5.11
N VAL A 154 3.11 0.92 4.07
CA VAL A 154 4.39 1.63 3.96
C VAL A 154 4.41 2.78 4.97
N ILE A 155 5.42 2.79 5.84
CA ILE A 155 5.61 3.82 6.87
C ILE A 155 6.85 4.69 6.64
N PHE A 156 7.73 4.27 5.72
CA PHE A 156 8.90 5.04 5.31
C PHE A 156 9.25 4.72 3.84
N PRO A 157 9.61 5.74 3.02
CA PRO A 157 9.43 7.17 3.28
C PRO A 157 7.96 7.53 3.53
N SER A 158 7.69 8.66 4.18
CA SER A 158 6.32 9.14 4.40
C SER A 158 5.67 9.45 3.04
N ALA A 159 4.45 8.98 2.87
CA ALA A 159 3.73 9.00 1.60
C ALA A 159 2.99 10.33 1.38
N GLU A 160 3.69 11.47 1.46
CA GLU A 160 3.08 12.77 1.14
C GLU A 160 2.87 12.92 -0.37
N ILE A 161 1.67 13.34 -0.76
CA ILE A 161 1.36 13.74 -2.13
C ILE A 161 1.73 15.22 -2.25
N ASN A 162 2.71 15.52 -3.09
CA ASN A 162 3.03 16.88 -3.50
C ASN A 162 2.14 17.31 -4.66
#